data_60bbafbc787e984dce66c95c68378de4
#
_entry.id   60bbafbc787e984dce66c95c68378de4
#
_cell.length_a   1.000
_cell.length_b   1.000
_cell.length_c   1.000
_cell.angle_alpha   90.00
_cell.angle_beta   90.00
_cell.angle_gamma   90.00
#
_symmetry.space_group_name_H-M   'P 1'
#
loop_
_entity.id
_entity.type
_entity.pdbx_description
1 polymer ?
#
loop_
_entity_poly.entity_id
_entity_poly.type
_entity_poly.pdbx_seq_one_letter_code
_entity_poly.pdbx_strand_id
1 'polypeptide(L)'
;MRRLHQQYGTLVQFVDVLIRQAHPGELRGPYRSYDQKRESAREYQRLEEIPWTVLVDDLEGTVHAAYGGMADPAYLIDVEGRVAFYGMWTSAPKLRQAMDELLALGGTGWPVAAGVDRVPHLAASLVYGWRGLRRGGNRAVAEYNRATLGWASLSYLGYLARPLLAPLALRAEPLPLRGRLALGGVLGLATALMMGRRGL
;
A
#
# COMPACT_ATOMS: atom_id res chain seq x y z
N MET A 1 8.01 -2.56 -1.91
CA MET A 1 8.87 -1.99 -0.85
C MET A 1 10.24 -2.66 -0.77
N ARG A 2 10.38 -4.01 -0.72
CA ARG A 2 11.69 -4.69 -0.61
C ARG A 2 12.73 -4.24 -1.64
N ARG A 3 12.35 -4.03 -2.91
CA ARG A 3 13.28 -3.49 -3.93
C ARG A 3 13.74 -2.06 -3.63
N LEU A 4 12.86 -1.22 -3.08
CA LEU A 4 13.28 0.12 -2.63
C LEU A 4 14.27 0.03 -1.48
N HIS A 5 14.00 -0.82 -0.49
CA HIS A 5 14.94 -1.04 0.60
C HIS A 5 16.30 -1.56 0.11
N GLN A 6 16.33 -2.48 -0.84
CA GLN A 6 17.59 -2.95 -1.44
C GLN A 6 18.36 -1.83 -2.12
N GLN A 7 17.68 -0.87 -2.72
CA GLN A 7 18.31 0.25 -3.44
C GLN A 7 18.72 1.40 -2.51
N TYR A 8 17.89 1.73 -1.51
CA TYR A 8 18.06 2.94 -0.70
C TYR A 8 18.38 2.67 0.77
N GLY A 9 18.38 1.41 1.22
CA GLY A 9 18.49 1.07 2.65
C GLY A 9 19.79 1.47 3.34
N THR A 10 20.84 1.81 2.59
CA THR A 10 22.08 2.40 3.12
C THR A 10 22.02 3.92 3.27
N LEU A 11 21.05 4.57 2.64
CA LEU A 11 20.87 6.04 2.63
C LEU A 11 19.61 6.47 3.37
N VAL A 12 18.59 5.61 3.40
CA VAL A 12 17.28 5.90 3.96
C VAL A 12 16.88 4.78 4.92
N GLN A 13 16.53 5.15 6.14
CA GLN A 13 15.98 4.20 7.10
C GLN A 13 14.51 3.90 6.79
N PHE A 14 14.20 2.62 6.63
CA PHE A 14 12.81 2.17 6.45
C PHE A 14 12.23 1.75 7.80
N VAL A 15 10.99 2.15 8.04
CA VAL A 15 10.25 1.81 9.26
C VAL A 15 8.80 1.56 8.90
N ASP A 16 8.25 0.44 9.32
CA ASP A 16 6.80 0.22 9.35
C ASP A 16 6.27 0.45 10.76
N VAL A 17 5.05 0.96 10.89
CA VAL A 17 4.35 1.05 12.16
C VAL A 17 3.10 0.19 12.10
N LEU A 18 3.04 -0.87 12.91
CA LEU A 18 1.83 -1.69 13.03
C LEU A 18 0.78 -0.93 13.84
N ILE A 19 -0.24 -0.47 13.16
CA ILE A 19 -1.42 0.20 13.72
C ILE A 19 -2.51 -0.83 14.10
N ARG A 20 -3.72 -0.39 14.40
CA ARG A 20 -4.86 -1.29 14.67
C ARG A 20 -5.31 -1.99 13.39
N GLN A 21 -5.98 -3.13 13.55
CA GLN A 21 -6.59 -3.83 12.44
C GLN A 21 -7.82 -3.08 11.92
N ALA A 22 -7.86 -2.84 10.60
CA ALA A 22 -8.99 -2.20 9.97
C ALA A 22 -10.22 -3.15 9.85
N HIS A 23 -9.96 -4.44 9.59
CA HIS A 23 -10.99 -5.47 9.35
C HIS A 23 -10.69 -6.70 10.19
N PRO A 24 -10.98 -6.67 11.52
CA PRO A 24 -10.79 -7.83 12.38
C PRO A 24 -11.77 -8.94 12.00
N GLY A 25 -11.28 -10.18 12.03
CA GLY A 25 -12.08 -11.38 11.70
C GLY A 25 -11.99 -12.45 12.78
N GLU A 26 -12.52 -13.63 12.48
CA GLU A 26 -12.51 -14.77 13.41
C GLU A 26 -11.12 -15.36 13.63
N LEU A 27 -10.24 -15.33 12.64
CA LEU A 27 -8.87 -15.83 12.75
C LEU A 27 -7.91 -14.80 13.31
N ARG A 28 -8.20 -13.52 13.10
CA ARG A 28 -7.44 -12.38 13.63
C ARG A 28 -8.43 -11.32 14.10
N GLY A 29 -8.77 -11.43 15.39
CA GLY A 29 -9.63 -10.47 16.05
C GLY A 29 -8.91 -9.15 16.36
N PRO A 30 -9.63 -8.16 16.90
CA PRO A 30 -9.01 -6.92 17.36
C PRO A 30 -8.01 -7.21 18.48
N TYR A 31 -6.94 -6.44 18.52
CA TYR A 31 -5.94 -6.57 19.59
C TYR A 31 -6.55 -6.24 20.96
N ARG A 32 -6.31 -7.12 21.93
CA ARG A 32 -6.80 -6.98 23.32
C ARG A 32 -5.68 -6.64 24.30
N SER A 33 -4.42 -6.80 23.89
CA SER A 33 -3.25 -6.44 24.67
C SER A 33 -2.10 -6.02 23.77
N TYR A 34 -1.19 -5.21 24.33
CA TYR A 34 0.01 -4.77 23.63
C TYR A 34 0.92 -5.96 23.27
N ASP A 35 1.02 -6.98 24.14
CA ASP A 35 1.82 -8.17 23.85
C ASP A 35 1.27 -8.96 22.66
N GLN A 36 -0.06 -9.11 22.57
CA GLN A 36 -0.70 -9.71 21.39
C GLN A 36 -0.40 -8.93 20.12
N LYS A 37 -0.47 -7.60 20.19
CA LYS A 37 -0.16 -6.73 19.05
C LYS A 37 1.30 -6.84 18.65
N ARG A 38 2.21 -6.87 19.62
CA ARG A 38 3.65 -7.04 19.41
C ARG A 38 3.99 -8.38 18.75
N GLU A 39 3.35 -9.46 19.19
CA GLU A 39 3.54 -10.78 18.58
C GLU A 39 3.02 -10.80 17.13
N SER A 40 1.89 -10.16 16.86
CA SER A 40 1.38 -9.99 15.49
C SER A 40 2.33 -9.20 14.59
N ALA A 41 3.05 -8.21 15.15
CA ALA A 41 4.08 -7.48 14.42
C ALA A 41 5.27 -8.38 14.03
N ARG A 42 5.73 -9.22 14.95
CA ARG A 42 6.80 -10.20 14.68
C ARG A 42 6.38 -11.20 13.61
N GLU A 43 5.15 -11.71 13.73
CA GLU A 43 4.60 -12.62 12.74
C GLU A 43 4.49 -11.95 11.36
N TYR A 44 4.00 -10.70 11.30
CA TYR A 44 3.94 -9.90 10.07
C TYR A 44 5.32 -9.74 9.45
N GLN A 45 6.30 -9.32 10.24
CA GLN A 45 7.68 -9.15 9.79
C GLN A 45 8.24 -10.45 9.20
N ARG A 46 8.02 -11.57 9.87
CA ARG A 46 8.48 -12.89 9.42
C ARG A 46 7.76 -13.35 8.15
N LEU A 47 6.43 -13.27 8.10
CA LEU A 47 5.61 -13.77 6.98
C LEU A 47 5.80 -12.96 5.70
N GLU A 48 6.04 -11.66 5.82
CA GLU A 48 6.28 -10.78 4.68
C GLU A 48 7.79 -10.58 4.40
N GLU A 49 8.66 -11.27 5.14
CA GLU A 49 10.11 -11.19 5.00
C GLU A 49 10.61 -9.73 5.00
N ILE A 50 10.17 -8.94 6.00
CA ILE A 50 10.49 -7.52 6.10
C ILE A 50 11.87 -7.34 6.70
N PRO A 51 12.84 -6.77 5.96
CA PRO A 51 14.22 -6.63 6.43
C PRO A 51 14.49 -5.36 7.26
N TRP A 52 13.48 -4.51 7.45
CA TRP A 52 13.59 -3.26 8.22
C TRP A 52 12.82 -3.33 9.53
N THR A 53 12.93 -2.26 10.33
CA THR A 53 12.28 -2.15 11.63
C THR A 53 10.76 -2.09 11.49
N VAL A 54 10.07 -2.89 12.29
CA VAL A 54 8.62 -2.83 12.48
C VAL A 54 8.34 -2.36 13.91
N LEU A 55 7.83 -1.15 14.05
CA LEU A 55 7.37 -0.58 15.30
C LEU A 55 5.92 -0.99 15.58
N VAL A 56 5.49 -0.87 16.82
CA VAL A 56 4.13 -1.20 17.25
C VAL A 56 3.54 0.01 17.95
N ASP A 57 2.46 0.56 17.40
CA ASP A 57 1.66 1.60 18.03
C ASP A 57 0.97 1.07 19.30
N ASP A 58 0.55 1.94 20.21
CA ASP A 58 -0.26 1.54 21.36
C ASP A 58 -1.64 0.97 20.92
N LEU A 59 -2.44 0.51 21.88
CA LEU A 59 -3.77 -0.03 21.58
C LEU A 59 -4.76 1.05 21.18
N GLU A 60 -4.59 2.23 21.68
CA GLU A 60 -5.40 3.43 21.43
C GLU A 60 -5.15 3.98 20.02
N GLY A 61 -3.98 3.73 19.45
CA GLY A 61 -3.59 4.20 18.13
C GLY A 61 -3.07 5.64 18.14
N THR A 62 -2.31 5.99 19.16
CA THR A 62 -1.79 7.36 19.36
C THR A 62 -0.91 7.81 18.21
N VAL A 63 0.04 6.97 17.77
CA VAL A 63 0.90 7.28 16.60
C VAL A 63 0.07 7.34 15.33
N HIS A 64 -0.85 6.39 15.13
CA HIS A 64 -1.76 6.37 13.98
C HIS A 64 -2.57 7.68 13.89
N ALA A 65 -3.12 8.13 15.00
CA ALA A 65 -3.88 9.39 15.05
C ALA A 65 -2.98 10.61 14.76
N ALA A 66 -1.78 10.65 15.34
CA ALA A 66 -0.82 11.74 15.12
C ALA A 66 -0.39 11.87 13.65
N TYR A 67 -0.32 10.73 12.94
CA TYR A 67 -0.04 10.68 11.50
C TYR A 67 -1.31 10.69 10.62
N GLY A 68 -2.40 11.24 11.10
CA GLY A 68 -3.62 11.52 10.31
C GLY A 68 -4.59 10.36 10.16
N GLY A 69 -4.40 9.24 10.86
CA GLY A 69 -5.39 8.16 10.97
C GLY A 69 -5.69 7.39 9.68
N MET A 70 -4.84 7.52 8.64
CA MET A 70 -5.03 6.83 7.36
C MET A 70 -4.57 5.37 7.44
N ALA A 71 -5.19 4.50 6.64
CA ALA A 71 -4.95 3.07 6.70
C ALA A 71 -3.56 2.63 6.18
N ASP A 72 -3.01 3.33 5.20
CA ASP A 72 -1.80 2.91 4.48
C ASP A 72 -0.98 4.12 3.95
N PRO A 73 -0.74 5.14 4.78
CA PRO A 73 0.04 6.30 4.36
C PRO A 73 1.54 5.99 4.33
N ALA A 74 2.27 6.80 3.58
CA ALA A 74 3.72 6.80 3.59
C ALA A 74 4.26 8.21 3.79
N TYR A 75 5.31 8.32 4.59
CA TYR A 75 5.98 9.59 4.88
C TYR A 75 7.47 9.46 4.56
N LEU A 76 8.06 10.51 4.02
CA LEU A 76 9.51 10.72 4.10
C LEU A 76 9.77 11.81 5.12
N ILE A 77 10.65 11.49 6.06
CA ILE A 77 11.11 12.43 7.08
C ILE A 77 12.55 12.80 6.70
N ASP A 78 12.82 14.09 6.62
CA ASP A 78 14.13 14.60 6.27
C ASP A 78 15.15 14.46 7.42
N VAL A 79 16.39 14.78 7.16
CA VAL A 79 17.47 14.67 8.17
C VAL A 79 17.31 15.67 9.33
N GLU A 80 16.42 16.65 9.21
CA GLU A 80 16.09 17.61 10.28
C GLU A 80 14.83 17.18 11.05
N GLY A 81 14.25 16.01 10.75
CA GLY A 81 13.07 15.47 11.43
C GLY A 81 11.74 16.01 10.92
N ARG A 82 11.69 16.68 9.77
CA ARG A 82 10.48 17.23 9.18
C ARG A 82 9.89 16.30 8.14
N VAL A 83 8.56 16.29 8.01
CA VAL A 83 7.88 15.57 6.94
C VAL A 83 8.14 16.28 5.61
N ALA A 84 9.02 15.70 4.79
CA ALA A 84 9.38 16.21 3.47
C ALA A 84 8.41 15.71 2.37
N PHE A 85 7.79 14.54 2.54
CA PHE A 85 6.82 13.98 1.62
C PHE A 85 5.72 13.25 2.39
N TYR A 86 4.50 13.36 1.90
CA TYR A 86 3.34 12.60 2.37
C TYR A 86 2.63 11.95 1.19
N GLY A 87 2.46 10.64 1.25
CA GLY A 87 1.60 9.87 0.35
C GLY A 87 0.39 9.32 1.11
N MET A 88 -0.82 9.63 0.68
CA MET A 88 -2.05 9.08 1.28
C MET A 88 -2.08 7.55 1.22
N TRP A 89 -1.39 6.97 0.25
CA TRP A 89 -1.24 5.54 0.04
C TRP A 89 0.21 5.19 -0.22
N THR A 90 0.66 4.06 0.31
CA THR A 90 1.99 3.54 0.05
C THR A 90 2.12 3.14 -1.43
N SER A 91 2.91 3.88 -2.18
CA SER A 91 3.17 3.66 -3.60
C SER A 91 4.67 3.62 -3.85
N ALA A 92 5.21 2.43 -4.15
CA ALA A 92 6.64 2.26 -4.38
C ALA A 92 7.20 3.17 -5.49
N PRO A 93 6.53 3.36 -6.66
CA PRO A 93 7.01 4.30 -7.68
C PRO A 93 7.06 5.76 -7.22
N LYS A 94 6.08 6.18 -6.41
CA LYS A 94 6.05 7.55 -5.88
C LYS A 94 7.09 7.78 -4.79
N LEU A 95 7.23 6.82 -3.89
CA LEU A 95 8.27 6.86 -2.87
C LEU A 95 9.66 6.88 -3.50
N ARG A 96 9.89 6.08 -4.55
CA ARG A 96 11.14 6.11 -5.29
C ARG A 96 11.44 7.51 -5.81
N GLN A 97 10.51 8.09 -6.55
CA GLN A 97 10.67 9.42 -7.10
C GLN A 97 10.94 10.46 -6.01
N ALA A 98 10.16 10.42 -4.91
CA ALA A 98 10.34 11.35 -3.80
C ALA A 98 11.67 11.17 -3.07
N MET A 99 12.17 9.92 -2.92
CA MET A 99 13.49 9.65 -2.36
C MET A 99 14.60 10.15 -3.27
N ASP A 100 14.51 9.90 -4.58
CA ASP A 100 15.50 10.40 -5.56
C ASP A 100 15.60 11.93 -5.49
N GLU A 101 14.46 12.63 -5.48
CA GLU A 101 14.42 14.08 -5.38
C GLU A 101 14.94 14.60 -4.04
N LEU A 102 14.54 14.00 -2.92
CA LEU A 102 15.00 14.41 -1.59
C LEU A 102 16.51 14.20 -1.40
N LEU A 103 17.03 13.07 -1.87
CA LEU A 103 18.46 12.79 -1.83
C LEU A 103 19.27 13.74 -2.71
N ALA A 104 18.76 14.12 -3.88
CA ALA A 104 19.36 15.12 -4.75
C ALA A 104 19.39 16.52 -4.10
N LEU A 105 18.47 16.81 -3.17
CA LEU A 105 18.46 18.03 -2.35
C LEU A 105 19.35 17.93 -1.09
N GLY A 106 20.15 16.90 -0.96
CA GLY A 106 21.00 16.70 0.22
C GLY A 106 20.28 16.18 1.45
N GLY A 107 19.10 15.59 1.27
CA GLY A 107 18.29 14.99 2.35
C GLY A 107 17.39 15.96 3.11
N THR A 108 17.26 17.21 2.67
CA THR A 108 16.37 18.23 3.23
C THR A 108 15.52 18.87 2.13
N GLY A 109 14.40 19.48 2.50
CA GLY A 109 13.54 20.21 1.56
C GLY A 109 12.31 19.42 1.12
N TRP A 110 11.71 19.86 0.02
CA TRP A 110 10.40 19.38 -0.43
C TRP A 110 10.52 18.72 -1.81
N PRO A 111 10.42 17.38 -1.91
CA PRO A 111 10.34 16.72 -3.21
C PRO A 111 9.10 17.17 -3.98
N VAL A 112 9.26 17.36 -5.27
CA VAL A 112 8.16 17.72 -6.19
C VAL A 112 7.28 16.51 -6.52
N ALA A 113 7.73 15.29 -6.20
CA ALA A 113 6.98 14.03 -6.39
C ALA A 113 5.68 14.01 -5.57
N ALA A 114 4.84 15.00 -5.77
CA ALA A 114 3.60 15.18 -5.04
C ALA A 114 2.47 14.31 -5.61
N GLY A 115 1.52 14.00 -4.75
CA GLY A 115 0.20 13.53 -5.12
C GLY A 115 -0.04 12.05 -4.93
N VAL A 116 -1.33 11.73 -4.91
CA VAL A 116 -1.86 10.39 -4.73
C VAL A 116 -1.91 9.69 -6.07
N ASP A 117 -1.11 8.65 -6.24
CA ASP A 117 -1.25 7.74 -7.38
C ASP A 117 -2.23 6.61 -6.99
N ARG A 118 -3.53 6.89 -7.11
CA ARG A 118 -4.60 5.94 -6.71
C ARG A 118 -4.63 4.69 -7.57
N VAL A 119 -4.34 4.81 -8.87
CA VAL A 119 -4.43 3.68 -9.80
C VAL A 119 -3.41 2.59 -9.50
N PRO A 120 -2.12 2.86 -9.31
CA PRO A 120 -1.16 1.87 -8.87
C PRO A 120 -1.51 1.23 -7.52
N HIS A 121 -2.00 2.03 -6.55
CA HIS A 121 -2.43 1.49 -5.26
C HIS A 121 -3.61 0.51 -5.42
N LEU A 122 -4.65 0.89 -6.15
CA LEU A 122 -5.80 0.02 -6.42
C LEU A 122 -5.37 -1.26 -7.15
N ALA A 123 -4.49 -1.16 -8.14
CA ALA A 123 -3.95 -2.31 -8.85
C ALA A 123 -3.15 -3.25 -7.92
N ALA A 124 -2.31 -2.69 -7.04
CA ALA A 124 -1.57 -3.45 -6.05
C ALA A 124 -2.52 -4.12 -5.05
N SER A 125 -3.54 -3.42 -4.56
CA SER A 125 -4.56 -3.95 -3.65
C SER A 125 -5.36 -5.09 -4.27
N LEU A 126 -5.72 -4.99 -5.56
CA LEU A 126 -6.39 -6.08 -6.27
C LEU A 126 -5.52 -7.34 -6.36
N VAL A 127 -4.24 -7.18 -6.62
CA VAL A 127 -3.32 -8.32 -6.84
C VAL A 127 -2.84 -8.94 -5.53
N TYR A 128 -2.77 -8.17 -4.44
CA TYR A 128 -2.14 -8.61 -3.19
C TYR A 128 -3.09 -8.65 -1.99
N GLY A 129 -4.12 -7.81 -1.97
CA GLY A 129 -5.00 -7.59 -0.80
C GLY A 129 -5.75 -8.82 -0.34
N TRP A 130 -6.16 -9.72 -1.25
CA TRP A 130 -6.83 -10.97 -0.92
C TRP A 130 -6.06 -11.82 0.08
N ARG A 131 -4.74 -11.88 -0.07
CA ARG A 131 -3.88 -12.66 0.83
C ARG A 131 -3.95 -12.17 2.28
N GLY A 132 -3.97 -10.85 2.46
CA GLY A 132 -4.14 -10.22 3.78
C GLY A 132 -5.52 -10.49 4.38
N LEU A 133 -6.58 -10.29 3.58
CA LEU A 133 -7.96 -10.52 4.01
C LEU A 133 -8.21 -11.96 4.46
N ARG A 134 -7.70 -12.94 3.72
CA ARG A 134 -7.85 -14.36 4.06
C ARG A 134 -7.21 -14.73 5.39
N ARG A 135 -6.19 -14.03 5.83
CA ARG A 135 -5.58 -14.23 7.16
C ARG A 135 -6.54 -13.84 8.30
N GLY A 136 -7.44 -12.90 8.07
CA GLY A 136 -8.49 -12.50 9.02
C GLY A 136 -9.65 -13.50 9.09
N GLY A 137 -9.82 -14.35 8.09
CA GLY A 137 -10.89 -15.31 7.97
C GLY A 137 -12.10 -14.83 7.17
N ASN A 138 -13.15 -15.63 7.12
CA ASN A 138 -14.32 -15.34 6.28
C ASN A 138 -15.11 -14.10 6.74
N ARG A 139 -15.13 -13.86 8.05
CA ARG A 139 -15.78 -12.67 8.61
C ARG A 139 -15.08 -11.38 8.15
N ALA A 140 -13.75 -11.36 8.13
CA ALA A 140 -12.99 -10.22 7.62
C ALA A 140 -13.29 -9.97 6.12
N VAL A 141 -13.37 -11.04 5.32
CA VAL A 141 -13.76 -10.96 3.90
C VAL A 141 -15.18 -10.40 3.74
N ALA A 142 -16.13 -10.90 4.53
CA ALA A 142 -17.53 -10.46 4.46
C ALA A 142 -17.70 -9.00 4.89
N GLU A 143 -17.00 -8.59 5.97
CA GLU A 143 -16.99 -7.21 6.44
C GLU A 143 -16.40 -6.26 5.39
N TYR A 144 -15.25 -6.63 4.83
CA TYR A 144 -14.60 -5.84 3.79
C TYR A 144 -15.47 -5.72 2.53
N ASN A 145 -16.10 -6.80 2.08
CA ASN A 145 -17.05 -6.76 0.96
C ASN A 145 -18.25 -5.84 1.24
N ARG A 146 -18.74 -5.83 2.47
CA ARG A 146 -19.84 -4.96 2.88
C ARG A 146 -19.44 -3.49 2.91
N ALA A 147 -18.23 -3.21 3.46
CA ALA A 147 -17.69 -1.87 3.55
C ALA A 147 -17.29 -1.29 2.18
N THR A 148 -16.89 -2.12 1.23
CA THR A 148 -16.31 -1.71 -0.05
C THR A 148 -17.02 -2.29 -1.29
N LEU A 149 -18.29 -2.65 -1.16
CA LEU A 149 -19.17 -3.10 -2.26
C LEU A 149 -18.53 -4.13 -3.21
N GLY A 150 -18.13 -5.28 -2.67
CA GLY A 150 -17.61 -6.39 -3.48
C GLY A 150 -16.12 -6.34 -3.79
N TRP A 151 -15.38 -5.40 -3.22
CA TRP A 151 -13.94 -5.26 -3.47
C TRP A 151 -13.11 -6.48 -3.06
N ALA A 152 -13.52 -7.24 -2.02
CA ALA A 152 -12.87 -8.48 -1.65
C ALA A 152 -12.99 -9.54 -2.74
N SER A 153 -14.14 -9.62 -3.41
CA SER A 153 -14.36 -10.53 -4.54
C SER A 153 -13.50 -10.14 -5.74
N LEU A 154 -13.37 -8.85 -6.04
CA LEU A 154 -12.46 -8.33 -7.06
C LEU A 154 -11.00 -8.61 -6.71
N SER A 155 -10.61 -8.47 -5.43
CA SER A 155 -9.27 -8.79 -4.95
C SER A 155 -8.98 -10.29 -5.08
N TYR A 156 -9.97 -11.17 -4.91
CA TYR A 156 -9.81 -12.60 -5.19
C TYR A 156 -9.52 -12.87 -6.66
N LEU A 157 -10.29 -12.27 -7.57
CA LEU A 157 -10.06 -12.39 -9.01
C LEU A 157 -8.70 -11.82 -9.42
N GLY A 158 -8.32 -10.67 -8.88
CA GLY A 158 -7.01 -10.06 -9.08
C GLY A 158 -5.87 -10.95 -8.57
N TYR A 159 -6.09 -11.62 -7.45
CA TYR A 159 -5.14 -12.59 -6.89
C TYR A 159 -4.97 -13.83 -7.80
N LEU A 160 -6.04 -14.35 -8.37
CA LEU A 160 -5.97 -15.45 -9.35
C LEU A 160 -5.21 -15.01 -10.63
N ALA A 161 -5.43 -13.77 -11.07
CA ALA A 161 -4.73 -13.18 -12.22
C ALA A 161 -3.31 -12.66 -11.87
N ARG A 162 -2.85 -12.84 -10.64
CA ARG A 162 -1.56 -12.31 -10.15
C ARG A 162 -0.36 -12.63 -11.04
N PRO A 163 -0.18 -13.85 -11.61
CA PRO A 163 0.97 -14.12 -12.47
C PRO A 163 1.09 -13.15 -13.65
N LEU A 164 -0.05 -12.69 -14.18
CA LEU A 164 -0.11 -11.75 -15.30
C LEU A 164 -0.05 -10.28 -14.84
N LEU A 165 -0.71 -9.97 -13.72
CA LEU A 165 -0.90 -8.59 -13.27
C LEU A 165 0.22 -8.09 -12.36
N ALA A 166 0.88 -8.96 -11.58
CA ALA A 166 1.88 -8.55 -10.60
C ALA A 166 3.06 -7.77 -11.21
N PRO A 167 3.61 -8.12 -12.38
CA PRO A 167 4.70 -7.34 -12.97
C PRO A 167 4.34 -5.88 -13.24
N LEU A 168 3.05 -5.61 -13.50
CA LEU A 168 2.55 -4.25 -13.72
C LEU A 168 2.11 -3.58 -12.41
N ALA A 169 1.37 -4.31 -11.57
CA ALA A 169 0.75 -3.76 -10.36
C ALA A 169 1.73 -3.58 -9.21
N LEU A 170 2.74 -4.44 -9.08
CA LEU A 170 3.71 -4.45 -7.97
C LEU A 170 5.11 -3.94 -8.36
N ARG A 171 5.20 -3.20 -9.45
CA ARG A 171 6.47 -2.59 -9.87
C ARG A 171 6.95 -1.54 -8.89
N ALA A 172 8.25 -1.38 -8.78
CA ALA A 172 8.88 -0.29 -8.02
C ALA A 172 9.13 0.96 -8.87
N GLU A 173 9.01 0.85 -10.19
CA GLU A 173 9.30 1.94 -11.12
C GLU A 173 8.02 2.47 -11.78
N PRO A 174 7.96 3.79 -12.11
CA PRO A 174 6.86 4.35 -12.88
C PRO A 174 6.73 3.63 -14.24
N LEU A 175 5.49 3.48 -14.75
CA LEU A 175 5.30 2.99 -16.10
C LEU A 175 5.95 3.95 -17.11
N PRO A 176 6.72 3.44 -18.07
CA PRO A 176 7.20 4.26 -19.16
C PRO A 176 6.02 4.85 -19.95
N LEU A 177 6.26 5.98 -20.63
CA LEU A 177 5.20 6.69 -21.34
C LEU A 177 4.38 5.78 -22.27
N ARG A 178 5.05 4.91 -23.02
CA ARG A 178 4.40 3.91 -23.90
C ARG A 178 3.45 2.98 -23.12
N GLY A 179 3.83 2.55 -21.94
CA GLY A 179 2.99 1.72 -21.07
C GLY A 179 1.77 2.48 -20.54
N ARG A 180 1.92 3.77 -20.21
CA ARG A 180 0.80 4.63 -19.77
C ARG A 180 -0.19 4.85 -20.90
N LEU A 181 0.29 5.11 -22.11
CA LEU A 181 -0.56 5.28 -23.30
C LEU A 181 -1.30 4.00 -23.66
N ALA A 182 -0.64 2.83 -23.62
CA ALA A 182 -1.28 1.55 -23.85
C ALA A 182 -2.38 1.26 -22.82
N LEU A 183 -2.12 1.52 -21.52
CA LEU A 183 -3.11 1.34 -20.46
C LEU A 183 -4.30 2.29 -20.65
N GLY A 184 -4.04 3.55 -20.97
CA GLY A 184 -5.07 4.56 -21.28
C GLY A 184 -5.94 4.16 -22.47
N GLY A 185 -5.33 3.63 -23.53
CA GLY A 185 -6.03 3.11 -24.70
C GLY A 185 -6.94 1.93 -24.38
N VAL A 186 -6.47 0.96 -23.59
CA VAL A 186 -7.28 -0.19 -23.17
C VAL A 186 -8.46 0.25 -22.28
N LEU A 187 -8.23 1.16 -21.34
CA LEU A 187 -9.29 1.70 -20.47
C LEU A 187 -10.31 2.49 -21.27
N GLY A 188 -9.87 3.33 -22.23
CA GLY A 188 -10.73 4.08 -23.12
C GLY A 188 -11.62 3.17 -23.99
N LEU A 189 -11.03 2.12 -24.55
CA LEU A 189 -11.76 1.13 -25.36
C LEU A 189 -12.80 0.37 -24.51
N ALA A 190 -12.41 -0.08 -23.30
CA ALA A 190 -13.31 -0.76 -22.38
C ALA A 190 -14.50 0.13 -22.00
N THR A 191 -14.24 1.41 -21.72
CA THR A 191 -15.30 2.38 -21.38
C THR A 191 -16.23 2.60 -22.56
N ALA A 192 -15.70 2.78 -23.77
CA ALA A 192 -16.49 2.95 -25.00
C ALA A 192 -17.39 1.73 -25.29
N LEU A 193 -16.86 0.52 -25.11
CA LEU A 193 -17.62 -0.73 -25.27
C LEU A 193 -18.74 -0.86 -24.22
N MET A 194 -18.50 -0.44 -22.97
CA MET A 194 -19.53 -0.44 -21.92
C MET A 194 -20.63 0.59 -22.18
N MET A 195 -20.28 1.76 -22.68
CA MET A 195 -21.25 2.81 -23.02
C MET A 195 -22.05 2.48 -24.28
N GLY A 196 -21.43 1.88 -25.30
CA GLY A 196 -22.11 1.44 -26.52
C GLY A 196 -23.13 0.31 -26.30
N ARG A 197 -22.97 -0.50 -25.24
CA ARG A 197 -23.97 -1.53 -24.86
C ARG A 197 -25.19 -1.00 -24.11
N ARG A 198 -25.17 0.24 -23.62
CA ARG A 198 -26.30 0.87 -22.92
C ARG A 198 -27.21 1.68 -23.85
N GLY A 199 -26.90 1.73 -25.12
CA GLY A 199 -27.66 2.46 -26.15
C GLY A 199 -28.43 1.56 -27.15
N LEU A 200 -28.57 0.27 -26.84
CA LEU A 200 -29.43 -0.71 -27.52
C LEU A 200 -30.42 -1.26 -26.48
#